data_9a57a0c31e3f82e606762993cdc883ca
#
_entry.id   9a57a0c31e3f82e606762993cdc883ca
#
_cell.length_a   1.000
_cell.length_b   1.000
_cell.length_c   1.000
_cell.angle_alpha   90.00
_cell.angle_beta   90.00
_cell.angle_gamma   90.00
#
_symmetry.space_group_name_H-M   'P 1'
#
loop_
_entity.id
_entity.type
_entity.pdbx_description
1 polymer ?
#
loop_
_entity_poly.entity_id
_entity_poly.type
_entity_poly.pdbx_seq_one_letter_code
_entity_poly.pdbx_strand_id
1 'polypeptide(L)'
;MRLWKRSAATVCTLAISASLMSATRARTQAPGPDALPAIRTYKTIDGVELKAHVFGPPPRDLAPRPTLVFFHGGGWNAGSPEWAYARARRYAAKGLTAIAIQYRLSDFKTITPLDAMADTRDAIRWIRTHAQDLRVDPRKVAVYGWSAGGHLGVSAGLFDDARTDGVSAAPDALVLLSPAVSVSSSGYLRSLLLGRAENAAISPVDHVRAGMPPMIIFSGDQDVVAPNGAAQRFCEAVKSAGGRCELHVYPGVGHLLTRKLDRESQEMGPFDPEPATIADTLEKADAFLASLGYL
;
A
#
# COMPACT_ATOMS: atom_id res chain seq x y z
N MET A 1 -29.84 -72.75 64.81
CA MET A 1 -29.06 -72.91 63.57
C MET A 1 -29.76 -72.12 62.45
N ARG A 2 -29.31 -70.91 62.17
CA ARG A 2 -29.81 -70.09 61.05
C ARG A 2 -28.63 -69.63 60.21
N LEU A 3 -28.60 -70.10 58.96
CA LEU A 3 -27.63 -69.77 57.95
C LEU A 3 -27.90 -68.33 57.41
N TRP A 4 -26.88 -67.51 57.45
CA TRP A 4 -26.92 -66.14 56.93
C TRP A 4 -26.27 -66.12 55.53
N LYS A 5 -27.07 -65.86 54.52
CA LYS A 5 -26.59 -65.67 53.14
C LYS A 5 -26.01 -64.26 52.99
N ARG A 6 -24.78 -64.17 52.58
CA ARG A 6 -24.15 -62.92 52.19
C ARG A 6 -24.42 -62.64 50.70
N SER A 7 -25.12 -61.58 50.46
CA SER A 7 -25.30 -61.05 49.08
C SER A 7 -24.06 -60.26 48.66
N ALA A 8 -23.48 -60.64 47.54
CA ALA A 8 -22.38 -59.87 46.87
C ALA A 8 -23.00 -58.75 46.03
N ALA A 9 -22.64 -57.49 46.35
CA ALA A 9 -22.95 -56.32 45.52
C ALA A 9 -21.92 -56.18 44.45
N THR A 10 -22.33 -56.27 43.20
CA THR A 10 -21.50 -56.00 42.01
C THR A 10 -21.44 -54.51 41.81
N VAL A 11 -20.25 -53.91 41.97
CA VAL A 11 -19.99 -52.51 41.64
C VAL A 11 -19.67 -52.41 40.15
N CYS A 12 -20.58 -51.79 39.40
CA CYS A 12 -20.41 -51.50 37.98
C CYS A 12 -19.67 -50.19 37.85
N THR A 13 -18.38 -50.23 37.50
CA THR A 13 -17.55 -49.05 37.23
C THR A 13 -17.80 -48.57 35.79
N LEU A 14 -18.52 -47.47 35.62
CA LEU A 14 -18.66 -46.78 34.35
C LEU A 14 -17.36 -46.00 34.05
N ALA A 15 -16.58 -46.48 33.10
CA ALA A 15 -15.48 -45.76 32.54
C ALA A 15 -16.01 -44.71 31.55
N ILE A 16 -15.96 -43.43 31.95
CA ILE A 16 -16.23 -42.29 31.05
C ILE A 16 -14.98 -42.02 30.21
N SER A 17 -15.03 -42.47 28.95
CA SER A 17 -13.98 -42.14 27.96
C SER A 17 -14.17 -40.70 27.50
N ALA A 18 -13.37 -39.78 28.00
CA ALA A 18 -13.30 -38.42 27.52
C ALA A 18 -12.53 -38.41 26.18
N SER A 19 -13.25 -38.39 25.06
CA SER A 19 -12.67 -38.15 23.75
C SER A 19 -12.27 -36.69 23.65
N LEU A 20 -10.98 -36.40 23.79
CA LEU A 20 -10.38 -35.10 23.41
C LEU A 20 -10.48 -34.96 21.90
N MET A 21 -11.49 -34.22 21.42
CA MET A 21 -11.52 -33.70 20.06
C MET A 21 -10.44 -32.64 19.93
N SER A 22 -9.26 -33.01 19.41
CA SER A 22 -8.28 -32.10 18.94
C SER A 22 -8.86 -31.32 17.74
N ALA A 23 -9.32 -30.10 18.01
CA ALA A 23 -9.67 -29.16 16.96
C ALA A 23 -8.40 -28.79 16.22
N THR A 24 -8.11 -29.50 15.14
CA THR A 24 -7.07 -29.13 14.19
C THR A 24 -7.50 -27.81 13.56
N ARG A 25 -6.97 -26.71 14.05
CA ARG A 25 -7.07 -25.39 13.37
C ARG A 25 -6.47 -25.58 11.99
N ALA A 26 -7.31 -25.65 10.95
CA ALA A 26 -6.88 -25.62 9.59
C ALA A 26 -6.10 -24.30 9.39
N ARG A 27 -4.77 -24.39 9.32
CA ARG A 27 -3.92 -23.28 8.85
C ARG A 27 -4.42 -22.93 7.46
N THR A 28 -5.05 -21.78 7.31
CA THR A 28 -5.33 -21.21 6.00
C THR A 28 -4.00 -21.00 5.30
N GLN A 29 -3.79 -21.75 4.23
CA GLN A 29 -2.58 -21.67 3.43
C GLN A 29 -2.52 -20.24 2.83
N ALA A 30 -1.42 -19.52 3.09
CA ALA A 30 -1.17 -18.22 2.46
C ALA A 30 -1.28 -18.36 0.93
N PRO A 31 -1.71 -17.32 0.19
CA PRO A 31 -1.74 -17.36 -1.26
C PRO A 31 -0.36 -17.78 -1.78
N GLY A 32 -0.34 -18.74 -2.71
CA GLY A 32 0.90 -19.19 -3.32
C GLY A 32 1.61 -18.04 -4.07
N PRO A 33 2.90 -18.18 -4.39
CA PRO A 33 3.69 -17.15 -5.07
C PRO A 33 3.07 -16.74 -6.42
N ASP A 34 2.24 -17.58 -7.04
CA ASP A 34 1.60 -17.36 -8.33
C ASP A 34 0.10 -17.00 -8.22
N ALA A 35 -0.40 -16.66 -7.02
CA ALA A 35 -1.80 -16.30 -6.87
C ALA A 35 -2.17 -15.10 -7.75
N LEU A 36 -3.22 -15.28 -8.58
CA LEU A 36 -3.77 -14.22 -9.39
C LEU A 36 -4.69 -13.33 -8.56
N PRO A 37 -4.77 -12.02 -8.85
CA PRO A 37 -5.69 -11.12 -8.17
C PRO A 37 -7.14 -11.36 -8.58
N ALA A 38 -8.08 -11.04 -7.68
CA ALA A 38 -9.44 -10.78 -8.08
C ALA A 38 -9.52 -9.36 -8.67
N ILE A 39 -9.95 -9.26 -9.92
CA ILE A 39 -10.04 -7.95 -10.60
C ILE A 39 -11.43 -7.37 -10.39
N ARG A 40 -11.49 -6.10 -9.97
CA ARG A 40 -12.73 -5.33 -9.76
C ARG A 40 -12.65 -3.99 -10.50
N THR A 41 -13.76 -3.54 -11.08
CA THR A 41 -13.88 -2.18 -11.61
C THR A 41 -14.19 -1.25 -10.45
N TYR A 42 -13.33 -0.25 -10.20
CA TYR A 42 -13.58 0.73 -9.15
C TYR A 42 -14.12 2.05 -9.71
N LYS A 43 -13.92 2.29 -10.99
CA LYS A 43 -14.36 3.52 -11.68
C LYS A 43 -14.57 3.23 -13.16
N THR A 44 -15.59 3.85 -13.74
CA THR A 44 -15.77 3.92 -15.20
C THR A 44 -15.83 5.38 -15.59
N ILE A 45 -15.03 5.80 -16.56
CA ILE A 45 -14.99 7.17 -17.08
C ILE A 45 -14.82 7.12 -18.60
N ASP A 46 -15.68 7.82 -19.33
CA ASP A 46 -15.69 7.86 -20.79
C ASP A 46 -15.65 6.45 -21.44
N GLY A 47 -16.38 5.49 -20.84
CA GLY A 47 -16.43 4.10 -21.29
C GLY A 47 -15.19 3.26 -20.93
N VAL A 48 -14.16 3.85 -20.32
CA VAL A 48 -12.96 3.14 -19.84
C VAL A 48 -13.13 2.71 -18.40
N GLU A 49 -12.97 1.41 -18.15
CA GLU A 49 -13.01 0.85 -16.80
C GLU A 49 -11.62 0.85 -16.16
N LEU A 50 -11.49 1.47 -15.00
CA LEU A 50 -10.28 1.42 -14.19
C LEU A 50 -10.40 0.29 -13.14
N LYS A 51 -9.34 -0.51 -13.02
CA LYS A 51 -9.34 -1.76 -12.27
C LYS A 51 -8.57 -1.67 -10.96
N ALA A 52 -9.10 -2.34 -9.95
CA ALA A 52 -8.43 -2.68 -8.69
C ALA A 52 -8.10 -4.18 -8.73
N HIS A 53 -6.84 -4.53 -8.61
CA HIS A 53 -6.32 -5.89 -8.61
C HIS A 53 -6.13 -6.32 -7.16
N VAL A 54 -7.06 -7.10 -6.63
CA VAL A 54 -7.19 -7.43 -5.20
C VAL A 54 -6.53 -8.76 -4.90
N PHE A 55 -5.52 -8.74 -4.05
CA PHE A 55 -4.87 -9.90 -3.46
C PHE A 55 -5.30 -10.00 -2.00
N GLY A 56 -5.74 -11.14 -1.59
CA GLY A 56 -6.16 -11.38 -0.21
C GLY A 56 -6.16 -12.86 0.11
N PRO A 57 -6.28 -13.21 1.39
CA PRO A 57 -6.43 -14.60 1.77
C PRO A 57 -7.78 -15.16 1.30
N PRO A 58 -7.89 -16.52 1.27
CA PRO A 58 -9.08 -17.21 0.81
C PRO A 58 -10.35 -16.78 1.55
N PRO A 59 -11.54 -16.93 0.92
CA PRO A 59 -12.82 -16.41 1.39
C PRO A 59 -13.32 -16.91 2.76
N ARG A 60 -12.63 -17.79 3.43
CA ARG A 60 -13.09 -18.45 4.67
C ARG A 60 -12.95 -17.60 5.95
N ASP A 61 -12.13 -16.55 5.90
CA ASP A 61 -11.99 -15.62 7.01
C ASP A 61 -12.72 -14.31 6.68
N LEU A 62 -13.75 -14.01 7.44
CA LEU A 62 -14.64 -12.86 7.24
C LEU A 62 -14.22 -11.60 8.00
N ALA A 63 -13.16 -11.67 8.82
CA ALA A 63 -12.71 -10.53 9.61
C ALA A 63 -12.19 -9.40 8.71
N PRO A 64 -12.55 -8.14 9.00
CA PRO A 64 -11.97 -6.97 8.33
C PRO A 64 -10.45 -6.92 8.53
N ARG A 65 -9.70 -6.59 7.49
CA ARG A 65 -8.23 -6.62 7.48
C ARG A 65 -7.65 -5.25 7.19
N PRO A 66 -6.49 -4.93 7.75
CA PRO A 66 -5.70 -3.82 7.26
C PRO A 66 -5.42 -3.97 5.76
N THR A 67 -5.37 -2.84 5.05
CA THR A 67 -5.20 -2.82 3.60
C THR A 67 -3.96 -2.06 3.22
N LEU A 68 -3.23 -2.57 2.24
CA LEU A 68 -2.12 -1.88 1.60
C LEU A 68 -2.44 -1.69 0.12
N VAL A 69 -2.62 -0.44 -0.27
CA VAL A 69 -2.95 -0.02 -1.65
C VAL A 69 -1.67 0.38 -2.37
N PHE A 70 -1.47 -0.15 -3.57
CA PHE A 70 -0.26 0.10 -4.35
C PHE A 70 -0.55 1.04 -5.52
N PHE A 71 0.23 2.12 -5.59
CA PHE A 71 0.30 3.00 -6.75
C PHE A 71 1.69 2.92 -7.36
N HIS A 72 1.76 2.45 -8.61
CA HIS A 72 3.01 2.27 -9.32
C HIS A 72 3.64 3.59 -9.76
N GLY A 73 4.95 3.59 -10.02
CA GLY A 73 5.67 4.68 -10.66
C GLY A 73 5.44 4.72 -12.16
N GLY A 74 6.36 5.38 -12.88
CA GLY A 74 6.33 5.50 -14.34
C GLY A 74 5.99 6.91 -14.81
N GLY A 75 6.38 7.94 -14.06
CA GLY A 75 6.29 9.34 -14.48
C GLY A 75 4.88 9.80 -14.84
N TRP A 76 3.85 9.23 -14.29
CA TRP A 76 2.41 9.47 -14.56
C TRP A 76 1.95 9.12 -15.99
N ASN A 77 2.83 8.66 -16.88
CA ASN A 77 2.51 8.35 -18.28
C ASN A 77 2.83 6.91 -18.71
N ALA A 78 3.39 6.11 -17.80
CA ALA A 78 3.74 4.72 -18.06
C ALA A 78 3.47 3.85 -16.82
N GLY A 79 3.50 2.53 -17.02
CA GLY A 79 3.34 1.55 -15.95
C GLY A 79 2.00 0.86 -15.91
N SER A 80 1.88 -0.08 -15.00
CA SER A 80 0.66 -0.85 -14.82
C SER A 80 0.58 -1.44 -13.40
N PRO A 81 -0.60 -1.88 -12.94
CA PRO A 81 -0.78 -2.50 -11.62
C PRO A 81 0.08 -3.74 -11.40
N GLU A 82 0.41 -4.47 -12.48
CA GLU A 82 1.23 -5.68 -12.46
C GLU A 82 2.61 -5.46 -11.85
N TRP A 83 3.14 -4.25 -11.96
CA TRP A 83 4.43 -3.87 -11.36
C TRP A 83 4.42 -3.98 -9.81
N ALA A 84 3.23 -3.95 -9.20
CA ALA A 84 3.05 -4.13 -7.77
C ALA A 84 2.89 -5.60 -7.34
N TYR A 85 2.63 -6.54 -8.24
CA TYR A 85 2.15 -7.88 -7.91
C TYR A 85 3.04 -8.65 -6.94
N ALA A 86 4.35 -8.60 -7.12
CA ALA A 86 5.27 -9.29 -6.22
C ALA A 86 5.14 -8.78 -4.77
N ARG A 87 5.07 -7.45 -4.61
CA ARG A 87 4.85 -6.81 -3.29
C ARG A 87 3.46 -7.08 -2.75
N ALA A 88 2.43 -7.00 -3.59
CA ALA A 88 1.05 -7.25 -3.20
C ALA A 88 0.87 -8.69 -2.68
N ARG A 89 1.41 -9.69 -3.38
CA ARG A 89 1.41 -11.10 -2.92
C ARG A 89 2.13 -11.26 -1.58
N ARG A 90 3.29 -10.60 -1.40
CA ARG A 90 4.05 -10.63 -0.15
C ARG A 90 3.21 -10.13 1.03
N TYR A 91 2.53 -9.01 0.88
CA TYR A 91 1.71 -8.46 1.96
C TYR A 91 0.39 -9.22 2.15
N ALA A 92 -0.20 -9.75 1.10
CA ALA A 92 -1.33 -10.67 1.20
C ALA A 92 -0.96 -11.94 1.98
N ALA A 93 0.24 -12.50 1.76
CA ALA A 93 0.76 -13.63 2.53
C ALA A 93 0.98 -13.30 4.01
N LYS A 94 1.16 -12.02 4.37
CA LYS A 94 1.25 -11.51 5.75
C LYS A 94 -0.12 -11.21 6.36
N GLY A 95 -1.21 -11.42 5.63
CA GLY A 95 -2.57 -11.28 6.16
C GLY A 95 -3.28 -9.97 5.82
N LEU A 96 -2.67 -9.08 5.05
CA LEU A 96 -3.32 -7.86 4.59
C LEU A 96 -4.20 -8.14 3.36
N THR A 97 -5.19 -7.28 3.13
CA THR A 97 -5.74 -7.12 1.79
C THR A 97 -4.81 -6.17 1.02
N ALA A 98 -4.19 -6.66 -0.07
CA ALA A 98 -3.26 -5.90 -0.88
C ALA A 98 -3.90 -5.59 -2.23
N ILE A 99 -3.96 -4.30 -2.61
CA ILE A 99 -4.72 -3.86 -3.79
C ILE A 99 -3.82 -3.02 -4.70
N ALA A 100 -3.53 -3.52 -5.90
CA ALA A 100 -2.81 -2.75 -6.91
C ALA A 100 -3.81 -2.01 -7.81
N ILE A 101 -3.64 -0.71 -7.93
CA ILE A 101 -4.61 0.18 -8.59
C ILE A 101 -4.11 0.57 -9.99
N GLN A 102 -5.00 0.41 -10.98
CA GLN A 102 -4.87 1.04 -12.27
C GLN A 102 -5.35 2.49 -12.17
N TYR A 103 -4.57 3.42 -12.67
CA TYR A 103 -4.97 4.83 -12.81
C TYR A 103 -4.71 5.30 -14.23
N ARG A 104 -5.38 6.37 -14.68
CA ARG A 104 -5.15 6.92 -16.02
C ARG A 104 -3.74 7.45 -16.16
N LEU A 105 -3.11 7.09 -17.26
CA LEU A 105 -1.79 7.55 -17.64
C LEU A 105 -1.90 8.78 -18.54
N SER A 106 -1.05 9.77 -18.28
CA SER A 106 -0.97 10.99 -19.11
C SER A 106 -0.56 10.64 -20.53
N ASP A 107 -1.27 11.19 -21.49
CA ASP A 107 -1.10 10.91 -22.93
C ASP A 107 -0.48 12.09 -23.71
N PHE A 108 -0.05 13.15 -23.01
CA PHE A 108 0.45 14.40 -23.59
C PHE A 108 -0.56 15.16 -24.49
N LYS A 109 -1.86 14.82 -24.37
CA LYS A 109 -2.91 15.42 -25.20
C LYS A 109 -4.12 15.85 -24.37
N THR A 110 -4.69 14.96 -23.58
CA THR A 110 -5.93 15.15 -22.84
C THR A 110 -5.84 14.71 -21.40
N ILE A 111 -5.19 13.58 -21.14
CA ILE A 111 -5.04 12.99 -19.80
C ILE A 111 -3.79 13.54 -19.15
N THR A 112 -3.91 14.04 -17.93
CA THR A 112 -2.85 14.71 -17.18
C THR A 112 -2.63 14.02 -15.83
N PRO A 113 -1.58 14.33 -15.09
CA PRO A 113 -1.38 13.88 -13.70
C PRO A 113 -2.54 14.23 -12.77
N LEU A 114 -3.30 15.29 -13.04
CA LEU A 114 -4.51 15.63 -12.27
C LEU A 114 -5.58 14.55 -12.36
N ASP A 115 -5.69 13.91 -13.52
CA ASP A 115 -6.62 12.81 -13.75
C ASP A 115 -6.20 11.56 -12.95
N ALA A 116 -4.89 11.25 -12.91
CA ALA A 116 -4.34 10.19 -12.06
C ALA A 116 -4.55 10.49 -10.57
N MET A 117 -4.39 11.74 -10.12
CA MET A 117 -4.67 12.15 -8.74
C MET A 117 -6.16 11.96 -8.39
N ALA A 118 -7.08 12.30 -9.30
CA ALA A 118 -8.49 12.07 -9.11
C ALA A 118 -8.81 10.56 -9.02
N ASP A 119 -8.22 9.74 -9.90
CA ASP A 119 -8.41 8.30 -9.89
C ASP A 119 -7.88 7.67 -8.60
N THR A 120 -6.74 8.15 -8.08
CA THR A 120 -6.18 7.72 -6.79
C THR A 120 -7.14 7.98 -5.64
N ARG A 121 -7.72 9.18 -5.55
CA ARG A 121 -8.72 9.53 -4.53
C ARG A 121 -9.97 8.67 -4.65
N ASP A 122 -10.48 8.49 -5.86
CA ASP A 122 -11.65 7.66 -6.10
C ASP A 122 -11.40 6.19 -5.75
N ALA A 123 -10.21 5.66 -6.01
CA ALA A 123 -9.83 4.30 -5.63
C ALA A 123 -9.83 4.09 -4.10
N ILE A 124 -9.24 5.02 -3.34
CA ILE A 124 -9.22 4.94 -1.86
C ILE A 124 -10.63 5.05 -1.30
N ARG A 125 -11.47 5.95 -1.82
CA ARG A 125 -12.88 6.07 -1.41
C ARG A 125 -13.67 4.82 -1.75
N TRP A 126 -13.48 4.28 -2.97
CA TRP A 126 -14.12 3.04 -3.38
C TRP A 126 -13.75 1.87 -2.45
N ILE A 127 -12.49 1.74 -2.06
CA ILE A 127 -12.06 0.73 -1.09
C ILE A 127 -12.81 0.89 0.24
N ARG A 128 -12.96 2.11 0.76
CA ARG A 128 -13.66 2.38 2.01
C ARG A 128 -15.17 2.14 1.92
N THR A 129 -15.80 2.52 0.82
CA THR A 129 -17.24 2.30 0.61
C THR A 129 -17.61 0.83 0.37
N HIS A 130 -16.67 0.04 -0.18
CA HIS A 130 -16.82 -1.40 -0.40
C HIS A 130 -16.07 -2.25 0.63
N ALA A 131 -15.83 -1.67 1.81
CA ALA A 131 -15.03 -2.30 2.86
C ALA A 131 -15.54 -3.70 3.26
N GLN A 132 -16.85 -3.88 3.32
CA GLN A 132 -17.47 -5.17 3.66
C GLN A 132 -17.17 -6.22 2.57
N ASP A 133 -17.40 -5.90 1.31
CA ASP A 133 -17.19 -6.82 0.17
C ASP A 133 -15.72 -7.18 -0.02
N LEU A 134 -14.83 -6.21 0.23
CA LEU A 134 -13.38 -6.37 0.14
C LEU A 134 -12.77 -6.95 1.42
N ARG A 135 -13.54 -7.05 2.51
CA ARG A 135 -13.08 -7.46 3.85
C ARG A 135 -11.94 -6.61 4.36
N VAL A 136 -12.07 -5.30 4.23
CA VAL A 136 -11.09 -4.28 4.66
C VAL A 136 -11.57 -3.59 5.92
N ASP A 137 -10.66 -3.24 6.83
CA ASP A 137 -10.95 -2.24 7.85
C ASP A 137 -10.83 -0.84 7.19
N PRO A 138 -11.93 -0.10 7.03
CA PRO A 138 -11.92 1.21 6.35
C PRO A 138 -11.09 2.28 7.09
N ARG A 139 -10.68 2.01 8.34
CA ARG A 139 -9.81 2.88 9.16
C ARG A 139 -8.35 2.47 9.11
N LYS A 140 -8.00 1.43 8.32
CA LYS A 140 -6.65 0.91 8.15
C LYS A 140 -6.34 0.72 6.66
N VAL A 141 -6.34 1.82 5.91
CA VAL A 141 -6.03 1.87 4.47
C VAL A 141 -4.70 2.59 4.29
N ALA A 142 -3.60 1.85 4.26
CA ALA A 142 -2.27 2.39 3.97
C ALA A 142 -1.98 2.37 2.47
N VAL A 143 -1.09 3.25 2.02
CA VAL A 143 -0.61 3.30 0.63
C VAL A 143 0.87 2.96 0.57
N TYR A 144 1.24 2.11 -0.39
CA TYR A 144 2.61 1.90 -0.84
C TYR A 144 2.75 2.50 -2.24
N GLY A 145 3.53 3.58 -2.34
CA GLY A 145 3.76 4.27 -3.61
C GLY A 145 5.23 4.44 -3.93
N TRP A 146 5.60 4.34 -5.20
CA TRP A 146 6.96 4.65 -5.62
C TRP A 146 6.99 5.65 -6.78
N SER A 147 7.99 6.54 -6.77
CA SER A 147 8.17 7.59 -7.78
C SER A 147 6.89 8.42 -7.96
N ALA A 148 6.31 8.48 -9.16
CA ALA A 148 5.02 9.12 -9.43
C ALA A 148 3.87 8.54 -8.57
N GLY A 149 3.85 7.22 -8.30
CA GLY A 149 2.88 6.59 -7.40
C GLY A 149 3.03 7.05 -5.95
N GLY A 150 4.25 7.38 -5.52
CA GLY A 150 4.50 8.01 -4.23
C GLY A 150 3.90 9.42 -4.16
N HIS A 151 4.04 10.21 -5.22
CA HIS A 151 3.34 11.49 -5.36
C HIS A 151 1.84 11.33 -5.25
N LEU A 152 1.25 10.38 -6.00
CA LEU A 152 -0.19 10.11 -6.00
C LEU A 152 -0.69 9.74 -4.60
N GLY A 153 0.01 8.86 -3.89
CA GLY A 153 -0.36 8.44 -2.55
C GLY A 153 -0.35 9.59 -1.52
N VAL A 154 0.69 10.44 -1.55
CA VAL A 154 0.76 11.63 -0.69
C VAL A 154 -0.33 12.63 -1.07
N SER A 155 -0.52 12.85 -2.37
CA SER A 155 -1.48 13.81 -2.91
C SER A 155 -2.92 13.46 -2.55
N ALA A 156 -3.26 12.18 -2.38
CA ALA A 156 -4.60 11.75 -2.01
C ALA A 156 -5.08 12.34 -0.68
N GLY A 157 -4.17 12.49 0.28
CA GLY A 157 -4.49 13.12 1.57
C GLY A 157 -4.33 14.65 1.59
N LEU A 158 -3.40 15.18 0.78
CA LEU A 158 -3.13 16.63 0.76
C LEU A 158 -4.17 17.42 -0.04
N PHE A 159 -4.59 16.88 -1.17
CA PHE A 159 -5.48 17.54 -2.12
C PHE A 159 -6.85 16.85 -2.16
N ASP A 160 -7.29 16.35 -0.99
CA ASP A 160 -8.63 15.76 -0.87
C ASP A 160 -9.70 16.85 -1.05
N ASP A 161 -10.48 16.70 -2.12
CA ASP A 161 -11.66 17.50 -2.33
C ASP A 161 -12.77 16.98 -1.38
N ALA A 162 -13.28 17.85 -0.54
CA ALA A 162 -14.40 17.53 0.35
C ALA A 162 -15.61 17.08 -0.48
N ARG A 163 -15.85 15.77 -0.57
CA ARG A 163 -17.05 15.22 -1.20
C ARG A 163 -18.21 15.24 -0.22
N THR A 164 -19.40 15.37 -0.77
CA THR A 164 -20.65 15.39 0.00
C THR A 164 -20.97 14.08 0.71
N ASP A 165 -20.31 12.95 0.31
CA ASP A 165 -20.50 11.64 0.93
C ASP A 165 -19.68 11.45 2.24
N GLY A 166 -18.80 12.38 2.57
CA GLY A 166 -17.98 12.36 3.79
C GLY A 166 -16.89 11.28 3.81
N VAL A 167 -16.68 10.53 2.74
CA VAL A 167 -15.66 9.48 2.67
C VAL A 167 -14.31 10.08 2.31
N SER A 168 -13.35 10.03 3.24
CA SER A 168 -11.98 10.55 3.04
C SER A 168 -11.21 9.74 2.00
N ALA A 169 -10.44 10.42 1.15
CA ALA A 169 -9.43 9.81 0.29
C ALA A 169 -8.03 9.77 0.93
N ALA A 170 -7.87 10.37 2.12
CA ALA A 170 -6.57 10.37 2.79
C ALA A 170 -6.20 8.95 3.25
N PRO A 171 -5.00 8.45 2.92
CA PRO A 171 -4.51 7.19 3.48
C PRO A 171 -4.26 7.33 4.98
N ASP A 172 -4.34 6.21 5.72
CA ASP A 172 -4.08 6.18 7.16
C ASP A 172 -2.58 5.99 7.49
N ALA A 173 -1.78 5.55 6.51
CA ALA A 173 -0.31 5.47 6.56
C ALA A 173 0.29 5.45 5.15
N LEU A 174 1.58 5.83 5.03
CA LEU A 174 2.29 5.87 3.75
C LEU A 174 3.63 5.13 3.83
N VAL A 175 3.88 4.25 2.87
CA VAL A 175 5.19 3.63 2.60
C VAL A 175 5.64 4.13 1.22
N LEU A 176 6.75 4.86 1.17
CA LEU A 176 7.15 5.60 -0.02
C LEU A 176 8.57 5.22 -0.46
N LEU A 177 8.75 4.86 -1.72
CA LEU A 177 10.04 4.56 -2.31
C LEU A 177 10.38 5.59 -3.40
N SER A 178 11.47 6.34 -3.22
CA SER A 178 11.89 7.42 -4.14
C SER A 178 10.71 8.31 -4.58
N PRO A 179 9.89 8.86 -3.65
CA PRO A 179 8.65 9.55 -4.02
C PRO A 179 8.91 10.91 -4.66
N ALA A 180 8.14 11.28 -5.69
CA ALA A 180 8.21 12.58 -6.33
C ALA A 180 7.47 13.65 -5.48
N VAL A 181 8.01 14.01 -4.31
CA VAL A 181 7.36 14.94 -3.34
C VAL A 181 7.67 16.42 -3.60
N SER A 182 8.61 16.74 -4.49
CA SER A 182 8.94 18.12 -4.89
C SER A 182 8.96 18.19 -6.41
N VAL A 183 7.92 18.77 -6.98
CA VAL A 183 7.72 18.80 -8.44
C VAL A 183 7.57 20.20 -9.02
N SER A 184 7.62 21.25 -8.18
CA SER A 184 7.39 22.65 -8.57
C SER A 184 8.27 23.12 -9.72
N SER A 185 9.53 22.65 -9.79
CA SER A 185 10.48 23.01 -10.85
C SER A 185 10.56 22.00 -12.00
N SER A 186 9.75 20.93 -12.00
CA SER A 186 9.82 19.87 -13.00
C SER A 186 9.32 20.34 -14.37
N GLY A 187 10.22 20.49 -15.33
CA GLY A 187 9.85 20.76 -16.73
C GLY A 187 9.04 19.61 -17.35
N TYR A 188 9.38 18.36 -16.98
CA TYR A 188 8.66 17.19 -17.42
C TYR A 188 7.19 17.20 -16.92
N LEU A 189 6.95 17.43 -15.61
CA LEU A 189 5.59 17.50 -15.09
C LEU A 189 4.80 18.64 -15.75
N ARG A 190 5.44 19.80 -15.98
CA ARG A 190 4.78 20.93 -16.67
C ARG A 190 4.29 20.52 -18.05
N SER A 191 5.06 19.75 -18.81
CA SER A 191 4.62 19.26 -20.12
C SER A 191 3.43 18.31 -20.05
N LEU A 192 3.33 17.51 -18.98
CA LEU A 192 2.20 16.61 -18.75
C LEU A 192 0.93 17.34 -18.28
N LEU A 193 1.06 18.47 -17.59
CA LEU A 193 -0.08 19.22 -17.05
C LEU A 193 -0.85 20.00 -18.12
N LEU A 194 -0.30 20.19 -19.29
CA LEU A 194 -0.94 20.84 -20.45
C LEU A 194 -1.55 22.21 -20.12
N GLY A 195 -0.96 22.95 -19.18
CA GLY A 195 -1.48 24.22 -18.69
C GLY A 195 -2.72 24.14 -17.80
N ARG A 196 -3.17 22.95 -17.41
CA ARG A 196 -4.34 22.76 -16.52
C ARG A 196 -4.06 23.12 -15.06
N ALA A 197 -2.80 23.14 -14.65
CA ALA A 197 -2.37 23.58 -13.33
C ALA A 197 -0.90 23.97 -13.34
N GLU A 198 -0.49 24.81 -12.38
CA GLU A 198 0.91 25.06 -12.09
C GLU A 198 1.49 23.88 -11.27
N ASN A 199 2.74 23.53 -11.51
CA ASN A 199 3.42 22.45 -10.81
C ASN A 199 3.37 22.62 -9.28
N ALA A 200 3.54 23.84 -8.79
CA ALA A 200 3.53 24.15 -7.35
C ALA A 200 2.18 23.80 -6.71
N ALA A 201 1.07 23.90 -7.46
CA ALA A 201 -0.26 23.60 -6.95
C ALA A 201 -0.44 22.11 -6.59
N ILE A 202 0.41 21.23 -7.12
CA ILE A 202 0.35 19.78 -6.85
C ILE A 202 1.67 19.22 -6.31
N SER A 203 2.58 20.09 -5.84
CA SER A 203 3.88 19.70 -5.27
C SER A 203 3.73 19.42 -3.77
N PRO A 204 3.78 18.16 -3.31
CA PRO A 204 3.48 17.82 -1.92
C PRO A 204 4.27 18.58 -0.87
N VAL A 205 5.57 18.85 -1.12
CA VAL A 205 6.43 19.57 -0.16
C VAL A 205 5.95 20.99 0.10
N ASP A 206 5.25 21.60 -0.86
CA ASP A 206 4.77 22.98 -0.77
C ASP A 206 3.42 23.09 -0.03
N HIS A 207 2.80 21.95 0.31
CA HIS A 207 1.47 21.87 0.92
C HIS A 207 1.42 21.06 2.23
N VAL A 208 2.58 20.81 2.85
CA VAL A 208 2.64 20.10 4.13
C VAL A 208 1.84 20.84 5.19
N ARG A 209 1.02 20.09 5.95
CA ARG A 209 0.15 20.61 7.00
C ARG A 209 0.03 19.63 8.16
N ALA A 210 -0.50 20.11 9.29
CA ALA A 210 -0.82 19.23 10.42
C ALA A 210 -1.84 18.15 10.02
N GLY A 211 -1.75 16.99 10.68
CA GLY A 211 -2.65 15.87 10.46
C GLY A 211 -2.31 15.01 9.24
N MET A 212 -1.11 15.17 8.65
CA MET A 212 -0.65 14.22 7.65
C MET A 212 -0.47 12.82 8.23
N PRO A 213 -0.76 11.75 7.46
CA PRO A 213 -0.61 10.38 7.92
C PRO A 213 0.85 10.07 8.28
N PRO A 214 1.10 9.16 9.24
CA PRO A 214 2.43 8.65 9.50
C PRO A 214 3.02 8.04 8.24
N MET A 215 4.32 8.25 8.01
CA MET A 215 4.99 7.81 6.79
C MET A 215 6.41 7.33 7.02
N ILE A 216 6.83 6.38 6.15
CA ILE A 216 8.21 5.96 6.00
C ILE A 216 8.64 6.17 4.55
N ILE A 217 9.82 6.75 4.35
CA ILE A 217 10.38 7.10 3.03
C ILE A 217 11.74 6.41 2.87
N PHE A 218 11.93 5.80 1.71
CA PHE A 218 13.19 5.21 1.26
C PHE A 218 13.70 5.98 0.05
N SER A 219 14.95 6.44 0.06
CA SER A 219 15.53 7.26 -1.00
C SER A 219 17.00 6.90 -1.22
N GLY A 220 17.47 6.95 -2.46
CA GLY A 220 18.89 6.88 -2.78
C GLY A 220 19.55 8.26 -2.67
N ASP A 221 20.80 8.34 -2.21
CA ASP A 221 21.53 9.62 -2.12
C ASP A 221 21.97 10.15 -3.47
N GLN A 222 22.01 9.29 -4.51
CA GLN A 222 22.35 9.60 -5.89
C GLN A 222 21.11 9.66 -6.82
N ASP A 223 19.90 9.76 -6.24
CA ASP A 223 18.67 9.86 -7.03
C ASP A 223 18.58 11.21 -7.73
N VAL A 224 18.66 11.20 -9.07
CA VAL A 224 18.58 12.40 -9.92
C VAL A 224 17.16 12.65 -10.45
N VAL A 225 16.23 11.69 -10.27
CA VAL A 225 14.84 11.76 -10.72
C VAL A 225 13.94 12.32 -9.63
N ALA A 226 14.05 11.77 -8.42
CA ALA A 226 13.40 12.25 -7.21
C ALA A 226 14.45 12.53 -6.13
N PRO A 227 15.16 13.68 -6.21
CA PRO A 227 16.35 13.91 -5.40
C PRO A 227 16.10 13.78 -3.90
N ASN A 228 17.00 13.07 -3.22
CA ASN A 228 16.98 12.83 -1.78
C ASN A 228 16.77 14.11 -0.96
N GLY A 229 17.38 15.23 -1.33
CA GLY A 229 17.17 16.51 -0.66
C GLY A 229 15.71 16.99 -0.66
N ALA A 230 14.90 16.56 -1.64
CA ALA A 230 13.47 16.84 -1.64
C ALA A 230 12.74 15.97 -0.60
N ALA A 231 13.09 14.68 -0.50
CA ALA A 231 12.54 13.78 0.52
C ALA A 231 12.91 14.25 1.94
N GLN A 232 14.14 14.74 2.15
CA GLN A 232 14.59 15.33 3.41
C GLN A 232 13.74 16.52 3.81
N ARG A 233 13.63 17.55 2.93
CA ARG A 233 12.81 18.74 3.20
C ARG A 233 11.36 18.38 3.49
N PHE A 234 10.78 17.46 2.72
CA PHE A 234 9.41 17.00 2.92
C PHE A 234 9.23 16.33 4.29
N CYS A 235 10.13 15.42 4.67
CA CYS A 235 10.08 14.73 5.94
C CYS A 235 10.28 15.69 7.14
N GLU A 236 11.18 16.65 7.01
CA GLU A 236 11.39 17.70 8.01
C GLU A 236 10.14 18.59 8.16
N ALA A 237 9.51 18.99 7.06
CA ALA A 237 8.28 19.78 7.10
C ALA A 237 7.14 19.00 7.77
N VAL A 238 6.98 17.69 7.48
CA VAL A 238 5.99 16.83 8.13
C VAL A 238 6.23 16.75 9.63
N LYS A 239 7.48 16.56 10.08
CA LYS A 239 7.85 16.55 11.50
C LYS A 239 7.58 17.90 12.17
N SER A 240 7.91 19.00 11.50
CA SER A 240 7.66 20.36 12.01
C SER A 240 6.16 20.67 12.14
N ALA A 241 5.33 20.03 11.31
CA ALA A 241 3.86 20.09 11.41
C ALA A 241 3.27 19.13 12.46
N GLY A 242 4.10 18.44 13.27
CA GLY A 242 3.70 17.49 14.30
C GLY A 242 3.39 16.08 13.78
N GLY A 243 3.72 15.78 12.53
CA GLY A 243 3.52 14.45 11.93
C GLY A 243 4.68 13.48 12.20
N ARG A 244 4.44 12.18 11.97
CA ARG A 244 5.49 11.14 12.01
C ARG A 244 6.02 10.89 10.61
N CYS A 245 7.31 11.14 10.38
CA CYS A 245 8.03 10.82 9.16
C CYS A 245 9.36 10.15 9.49
N GLU A 246 9.58 8.97 8.94
CA GLU A 246 10.84 8.24 8.98
C GLU A 246 11.48 8.27 7.59
N LEU A 247 12.73 8.70 7.49
CA LEU A 247 13.47 8.76 6.23
C LEU A 247 14.71 7.87 6.33
N HIS A 248 14.83 6.94 5.39
CA HIS A 248 15.98 6.07 5.21
C HIS A 248 16.66 6.39 3.88
N VAL A 249 17.91 6.86 3.97
CA VAL A 249 18.72 7.20 2.80
C VAL A 249 19.77 6.12 2.59
N TYR A 250 19.83 5.59 1.37
CA TYR A 250 20.75 4.54 1.00
C TYR A 250 21.89 5.14 0.19
N PRO A 251 23.16 4.94 0.64
CA PRO A 251 24.31 5.50 -0.03
C PRO A 251 24.63 4.78 -1.35
N GLY A 252 25.10 5.54 -2.34
CA GLY A 252 25.62 5.03 -3.60
C GLY A 252 24.56 4.46 -4.55
N VAL A 253 23.27 4.76 -4.33
CA VAL A 253 22.18 4.28 -5.20
C VAL A 253 21.33 5.46 -5.68
N GLY A 254 20.78 5.31 -6.87
CA GLY A 254 19.91 6.29 -7.54
C GLY A 254 18.43 6.01 -7.38
N HIS A 255 17.66 6.42 -8.39
CA HIS A 255 16.18 6.28 -8.40
C HIS A 255 15.75 4.82 -8.23
N LEU A 256 14.75 4.59 -7.38
CA LEU A 256 14.26 3.26 -6.99
C LEU A 256 15.38 2.35 -6.47
N LEU A 257 16.41 2.95 -5.86
CA LEU A 257 17.60 2.29 -5.28
C LEU A 257 18.44 1.54 -6.32
N THR A 258 18.39 1.94 -7.59
CA THR A 258 19.24 1.35 -8.63
C THR A 258 20.70 1.66 -8.39
N ARG A 259 21.58 0.68 -8.68
CA ARG A 259 23.05 0.86 -8.69
C ARG A 259 23.55 1.54 -9.97
N LYS A 260 22.69 1.67 -10.98
CA LYS A 260 23.00 2.37 -12.24
C LYS A 260 22.78 3.86 -12.03
N LEU A 261 23.87 4.62 -12.05
CA LEU A 261 23.86 6.03 -11.68
C LEU A 261 23.78 6.98 -12.88
N ASP A 262 23.88 6.45 -14.10
CA ASP A 262 23.62 7.27 -15.29
C ASP A 262 22.14 7.69 -15.33
N ARG A 263 21.92 8.89 -15.90
CA ARG A 263 20.59 9.52 -15.89
C ARG A 263 19.55 8.69 -16.64
N GLU A 264 19.90 8.13 -17.77
CA GLU A 264 18.99 7.35 -18.61
C GLU A 264 18.49 6.11 -17.86
N SER A 265 19.39 5.36 -17.22
CA SER A 265 19.01 4.19 -16.40
C SER A 265 18.14 4.58 -15.21
N GLN A 266 18.35 5.76 -14.60
CA GLN A 266 17.49 6.21 -13.50
C GLN A 266 16.10 6.68 -13.96
N GLU A 267 15.97 7.24 -15.16
CA GLU A 267 14.71 7.71 -15.73
C GLU A 267 13.89 6.56 -16.34
N MET A 268 14.54 5.68 -17.10
CA MET A 268 13.89 4.69 -17.96
C MET A 268 14.06 3.23 -17.51
N GLY A 269 15.01 2.97 -16.61
CA GLY A 269 15.41 1.58 -16.30
C GLY A 269 16.35 0.99 -17.37
N PRO A 270 16.62 -0.31 -17.31
CA PRO A 270 16.16 -1.23 -16.25
C PRO A 270 16.81 -0.91 -14.89
N PHE A 271 15.98 -0.83 -13.87
CA PHE A 271 16.45 -0.63 -12.49
C PHE A 271 17.18 -1.89 -11.99
N ASP A 272 18.29 -1.69 -11.29
CA ASP A 272 19.13 -2.77 -10.77
C ASP A 272 19.43 -2.52 -9.27
N PRO A 273 18.42 -2.61 -8.40
CA PRO A 273 18.63 -2.48 -6.97
C PRO A 273 19.33 -3.72 -6.41
N GLU A 274 20.19 -3.52 -5.43
CA GLU A 274 20.80 -4.65 -4.74
C GLU A 274 19.74 -5.41 -3.91
N PRO A 275 19.71 -6.76 -3.97
CA PRO A 275 18.75 -7.57 -3.22
C PRO A 275 18.76 -7.30 -1.70
N ALA A 276 19.94 -7.10 -1.10
CA ALA A 276 20.07 -6.79 0.32
C ALA A 276 19.42 -5.43 0.67
N THR A 277 19.62 -4.42 -0.17
CA THR A 277 19.01 -3.09 0.00
C THR A 277 17.48 -3.18 -0.09
N ILE A 278 16.96 -3.94 -1.04
CA ILE A 278 15.51 -4.17 -1.14
C ILE A 278 14.97 -4.93 0.07
N ALA A 279 15.68 -5.96 0.55
CA ALA A 279 15.29 -6.71 1.74
C ALA A 279 15.21 -5.80 2.98
N ASP A 280 16.20 -4.93 3.18
CA ASP A 280 16.22 -3.96 4.27
C ASP A 280 15.05 -2.95 4.19
N THR A 281 14.70 -2.45 2.98
CA THR A 281 13.51 -1.59 2.83
C THR A 281 12.22 -2.31 3.21
N LEU A 282 12.11 -3.59 2.84
CA LEU A 282 10.93 -4.38 3.16
C LEU A 282 10.84 -4.68 4.66
N GLU A 283 11.96 -4.96 5.33
CA GLU A 283 12.01 -5.18 6.77
C GLU A 283 11.61 -3.91 7.55
N LYS A 284 12.15 -2.76 7.18
CA LYS A 284 11.80 -1.48 7.79
C LYS A 284 10.35 -1.09 7.53
N ALA A 285 9.83 -1.32 6.32
CA ALA A 285 8.43 -1.09 5.99
C ALA A 285 7.51 -2.00 6.82
N ASP A 286 7.89 -3.27 7.03
CA ASP A 286 7.15 -4.19 7.89
C ASP A 286 7.14 -3.72 9.34
N ALA A 287 8.28 -3.32 9.90
CA ALA A 287 8.39 -2.82 11.26
C ALA A 287 7.54 -1.54 11.45
N PHE A 288 7.58 -0.62 10.47
CA PHE A 288 6.74 0.57 10.47
C PHE A 288 5.25 0.22 10.45
N LEU A 289 4.82 -0.64 9.54
CA LEU A 289 3.42 -1.08 9.44
C LEU A 289 2.97 -1.83 10.70
N ALA A 290 3.84 -2.67 11.29
CA ALA A 290 3.57 -3.36 12.55
C ALA A 290 3.40 -2.36 13.71
N SER A 291 4.21 -1.30 13.76
CA SER A 291 4.09 -0.24 14.80
C SER A 291 2.75 0.50 14.76
N LEU A 292 2.04 0.42 13.62
CA LEU A 292 0.70 1.00 13.41
C LEU A 292 -0.42 -0.06 13.46
N GLY A 293 -0.07 -1.32 13.75
CA GLY A 293 -1.03 -2.43 13.88
C GLY A 293 -1.59 -2.92 12.54
N TYR A 294 -0.81 -2.84 11.46
CA TYR A 294 -1.17 -3.44 10.16
C TYR A 294 -0.69 -4.89 10.04
N LEU A 295 0.42 -5.23 10.70
CA LEU A 295 1.06 -6.54 10.71
C LEU A 295 1.10 -7.13 12.13
#